data_ca39b88ddf60c9c7bff53e4d5fb79bbb
#
_entry.id   ca39b88ddf60c9c7bff53e4d5fb79bbb
#
_cell.length_a   1.000
_cell.length_b   1.000
_cell.length_c   1.000
_cell.angle_alpha   90.00
_cell.angle_beta   90.00
_cell.angle_gamma   90.00
#
_symmetry.space_group_name_H-M   'P 1'
#
loop_
_entity.id
_entity.type
_entity.pdbx_description
1 polymer ?
#
loop_
_entity_poly.entity_id
_entity_poly.type
_entity_poly.pdbx_seq_one_letter_code
_entity_poly.pdbx_strand_id
1 'polypeptide(L)'
;MGKRARERDLSDNEAKAVARLLRVSPQKLNLVAQMIRGKKVSSALADLEFSRKRISKEVRKCLESAIANAENNHDLDVDDLVVAEAYVGKALVMKRFHARGRGRAGGILKPFSNLTIVVREVEAGA
;
A
#
# COMPACT_ATOMS: atom_id res chain seq x y z
N MET A 1 23.32 -20.85 -17.37
CA MET A 1 22.92 -19.55 -17.87
C MET A 1 21.57 -19.15 -17.30
N GLY A 2 21.48 -17.95 -16.73
CA GLY A 2 20.25 -17.46 -16.14
C GLY A 2 19.20 -17.07 -17.19
N LYS A 3 17.95 -17.00 -16.76
CA LYS A 3 16.87 -16.49 -17.61
C LYS A 3 17.07 -15.00 -17.87
N ARG A 4 16.59 -14.54 -19.03
CA ARG A 4 16.61 -13.13 -19.38
C ARG A 4 15.82 -12.32 -18.34
N ALA A 5 16.30 -11.14 -17.98
CA ALA A 5 15.61 -10.27 -17.04
C ALA A 5 14.21 -9.92 -17.56
N ARG A 6 13.23 -10.00 -16.67
CA ARG A 6 11.85 -9.68 -17.00
C ARG A 6 11.71 -8.17 -17.23
N GLU A 7 10.98 -7.80 -18.27
CA GLU A 7 10.71 -6.40 -18.52
C GLU A 7 9.86 -5.81 -17.40
N ARG A 8 10.02 -4.51 -17.18
CA ARG A 8 9.25 -3.78 -16.18
C ARG A 8 7.78 -3.74 -16.57
N ASP A 9 6.90 -4.14 -15.65
CA ASP A 9 5.45 -4.17 -15.89
C ASP A 9 4.83 -2.76 -15.94
N LEU A 10 5.48 -1.77 -15.33
CA LEU A 10 4.97 -0.40 -15.25
C LEU A 10 5.49 0.45 -16.40
N SER A 11 4.71 1.47 -16.77
CA SER A 11 5.10 2.48 -17.75
C SER A 11 6.25 3.34 -17.20
N ASP A 12 6.94 4.06 -18.07
CA ASP A 12 8.07 4.91 -17.67
C ASP A 12 7.65 6.06 -16.75
N ASN A 13 6.39 6.46 -16.80
CA ASN A 13 5.84 7.53 -15.95
C ASN A 13 5.22 7.01 -14.65
N GLU A 14 5.47 5.77 -14.30
CA GLU A 14 4.91 5.14 -13.10
C GLU A 14 6.00 4.61 -12.18
N ALA A 15 5.74 4.64 -10.89
CA ALA A 15 6.60 4.03 -9.88
C ALA A 15 5.72 3.37 -8.82
N LYS A 16 6.25 2.36 -8.16
CA LYS A 16 5.51 1.64 -7.12
C LYS A 16 6.31 1.45 -5.85
N ALA A 17 5.61 1.22 -4.77
CA ALA A 17 6.18 0.72 -3.53
C ALA A 17 5.25 -0.36 -2.97
N VAL A 18 5.84 -1.34 -2.31
CA VAL A 18 5.10 -2.45 -1.69
C VAL A 18 5.45 -2.52 -0.21
N ALA A 19 4.44 -2.50 0.64
CA ALA A 19 4.59 -2.77 2.07
C ALA A 19 4.07 -4.18 2.33
N ARG A 20 4.93 -5.05 2.85
CA ARG A 20 4.60 -6.46 3.06
C ARG A 20 4.35 -6.76 4.53
N LEU A 21 3.49 -7.74 4.77
CA LEU A 21 3.21 -8.28 6.10
C LEU A 21 2.74 -7.23 7.11
N LEU A 22 1.83 -6.37 6.68
CA LEU A 22 1.19 -5.42 7.56
C LEU A 22 0.19 -6.15 8.48
N ARG A 23 0.23 -5.85 9.76
CA ARG A 23 -0.63 -6.48 10.77
C ARG A 23 -2.05 -5.91 10.74
N VAL A 24 -2.77 -6.17 9.66
CA VAL A 24 -4.12 -5.68 9.47
C VAL A 24 -4.84 -6.62 8.50
N SER A 25 -6.16 -6.73 8.63
CA SER A 25 -6.94 -7.51 7.67
C SER A 25 -6.98 -6.79 6.32
N PRO A 26 -7.02 -7.55 5.20
CA PRO A 26 -7.12 -6.93 3.88
C PRO A 26 -8.31 -5.98 3.74
N GLN A 27 -9.45 -6.34 4.31
CA GLN A 27 -10.66 -5.51 4.25
C GLN A 27 -10.46 -4.15 4.92
N LYS A 28 -9.87 -4.13 6.12
CA LYS A 28 -9.61 -2.89 6.85
C LYS A 28 -8.56 -2.02 6.16
N LEU A 29 -7.50 -2.66 5.65
CA LEU A 29 -6.47 -1.94 4.91
C LEU A 29 -7.02 -1.35 3.62
N ASN A 30 -7.91 -2.08 2.94
CA ASN A 30 -8.53 -1.60 1.71
C ASN A 30 -9.37 -0.35 1.92
N LEU A 31 -9.98 -0.17 3.09
CA LEU A 31 -10.71 1.06 3.40
C LEU A 31 -9.81 2.29 3.33
N VAL A 32 -8.58 2.17 3.87
CA VAL A 32 -7.60 3.26 3.80
C VAL A 32 -7.08 3.42 2.37
N ALA A 33 -6.83 2.33 1.67
CA ALA A 33 -6.38 2.39 0.27
C ALA A 33 -7.41 3.09 -0.63
N GLN A 34 -8.70 2.83 -0.43
CA GLN A 34 -9.78 3.51 -1.17
C GLN A 34 -9.77 5.02 -0.94
N MET A 35 -9.40 5.46 0.25
CA MET A 35 -9.37 6.87 0.61
C MET A 35 -8.37 7.66 -0.24
N ILE A 36 -7.29 7.03 -0.67
CA ILE A 36 -6.22 7.71 -1.42
C ILE A 36 -6.22 7.44 -2.93
N ARG A 37 -6.99 6.47 -3.40
CA ARG A 37 -7.03 6.14 -4.84
C ARG A 37 -7.48 7.32 -5.68
N GLY A 38 -6.75 7.58 -6.76
CA GLY A 38 -7.10 8.62 -7.72
C GLY A 38 -6.83 10.04 -7.28
N LYS A 39 -6.23 10.23 -6.11
CA LYS A 39 -5.92 11.56 -5.58
C LYS A 39 -4.49 11.96 -5.89
N LYS A 40 -4.24 13.27 -5.95
CA LYS A 40 -2.87 13.78 -5.99
C LYS A 40 -2.12 13.34 -4.74
N VAL A 41 -0.83 13.08 -4.85
CA VAL A 41 -0.04 12.60 -3.71
C VAL A 41 -0.05 13.58 -2.53
N SER A 42 -0.08 14.88 -2.79
CA SER A 42 -0.16 15.88 -1.72
C SER A 42 -1.45 15.76 -0.93
N SER A 43 -2.59 15.60 -1.61
CA SER A 43 -3.89 15.41 -0.98
C SER A 43 -3.97 14.07 -0.24
N ALA A 44 -3.42 13.02 -0.84
CA ALA A 44 -3.38 11.70 -0.22
C ALA A 44 -2.55 11.69 1.06
N LEU A 45 -1.40 12.34 1.06
CA LEU A 45 -0.56 12.46 2.26
C LEU A 45 -1.27 13.23 3.37
N ALA A 46 -1.97 14.32 3.03
CA ALA A 46 -2.75 15.08 4.00
C ALA A 46 -3.87 14.22 4.61
N ASP A 47 -4.61 13.50 3.77
CA ASP A 47 -5.68 12.63 4.25
C ASP A 47 -5.16 11.54 5.19
N LEU A 48 -4.00 10.96 4.89
CA LEU A 48 -3.39 9.93 5.74
C LEU A 48 -2.88 10.52 7.06
N GLU A 49 -2.34 11.73 7.03
CA GLU A 49 -1.86 12.41 8.23
C GLU A 49 -2.98 12.69 9.21
N PHE A 50 -4.15 13.11 8.71
CA PHE A 50 -5.30 13.45 9.56
C PHE A 50 -6.23 12.26 9.80
N SER A 51 -5.95 11.10 9.26
CA SER A 51 -6.75 9.91 9.48
C SER A 51 -6.57 9.38 10.90
N ARG A 52 -7.68 8.99 11.51
CA ARG A 52 -7.69 8.41 12.85
C ARG A 52 -7.33 6.91 12.85
N LYS A 53 -7.30 6.29 11.69
CA LYS A 53 -6.99 4.86 11.58
C LYS A 53 -5.52 4.60 11.85
N ARG A 54 -5.23 3.64 12.72
CA ARG A 54 -3.86 3.30 13.10
C ARG A 54 -2.99 2.92 11.90
N ILE A 55 -3.55 2.16 10.97
CA ILE A 55 -2.83 1.66 9.81
C ILE A 55 -2.45 2.77 8.82
N SER A 56 -3.06 3.95 8.93
CA SER A 56 -2.77 5.08 8.04
C SER A 56 -1.30 5.49 8.09
N LYS A 57 -0.62 5.32 9.20
CA LYS A 57 0.82 5.60 9.32
C LYS A 57 1.64 4.69 8.40
N GLU A 58 1.29 3.41 8.35
CA GLU A 58 1.98 2.44 7.49
C GLU A 58 1.68 2.71 6.01
N VAL A 59 0.44 3.06 5.69
CA VAL A 59 0.04 3.44 4.33
C VAL A 59 0.79 4.70 3.90
N ARG A 60 0.92 5.67 4.78
CA ARG A 60 1.67 6.90 4.51
C ARG A 60 3.13 6.60 4.20
N LYS A 61 3.78 5.75 4.97
CA LYS A 61 5.17 5.33 4.72
C LYS A 61 5.32 4.67 3.35
N CYS A 62 4.37 3.82 2.99
CA CYS A 62 4.37 3.17 1.68
C CYS A 62 4.23 4.19 0.55
N LEU A 63 3.34 5.16 0.71
CA LEU A 63 3.14 6.22 -0.28
C LEU A 63 4.40 7.10 -0.39
N GLU A 64 5.01 7.47 0.72
CA GLU A 64 6.26 8.24 0.72
C GLU A 64 7.37 7.48 0.00
N SER A 65 7.44 6.17 0.18
CA SER A 65 8.36 5.29 -0.52
C SER A 65 8.12 5.30 -2.04
N ALA A 66 6.87 5.25 -2.45
CA ALA A 66 6.50 5.29 -3.87
C ALA A 66 6.90 6.64 -4.50
N ILE A 67 6.67 7.73 -3.77
CA ILE A 67 7.05 9.08 -4.20
C ILE A 67 8.57 9.18 -4.36
N ALA A 68 9.31 8.67 -3.37
CA ALA A 68 10.77 8.67 -3.41
C ALA A 68 11.31 7.85 -4.59
N ASN A 69 10.70 6.71 -4.87
CA ASN A 69 11.08 5.89 -6.03
C ASN A 69 10.82 6.62 -7.35
N ALA A 70 9.69 7.33 -7.44
CA ALA A 70 9.34 8.10 -8.62
C ALA A 70 10.36 9.22 -8.87
N GLU A 71 10.70 9.96 -7.83
CA GLU A 71 11.63 11.09 -7.91
C GLU A 71 13.07 10.64 -8.17
N ASN A 72 13.57 9.70 -7.38
CA ASN A 72 14.99 9.34 -7.37
C ASN A 72 15.38 8.34 -8.45
N ASN A 73 14.49 7.41 -8.78
CA ASN A 73 14.81 6.31 -9.71
C ASN A 73 14.27 6.52 -11.11
N HIS A 74 13.26 7.36 -11.26
CA HIS A 74 12.56 7.55 -12.54
C HIS A 74 12.46 9.03 -12.96
N ASP A 75 13.05 9.94 -12.21
CA ASP A 75 13.10 11.38 -12.49
C ASP A 75 11.72 12.02 -12.75
N LEU A 76 10.71 11.50 -12.07
CA LEU A 76 9.35 12.03 -12.20
C LEU A 76 9.16 13.28 -11.32
N ASP A 77 8.32 14.21 -11.78
CA ASP A 77 8.00 15.40 -11.02
C ASP A 77 6.98 15.09 -9.94
N VAL A 78 7.37 15.26 -8.68
CA VAL A 78 6.53 14.98 -7.52
C VAL A 78 5.22 15.78 -7.54
N ASP A 79 5.27 17.02 -8.03
CA ASP A 79 4.09 17.88 -8.08
C ASP A 79 3.01 17.36 -9.05
N ASP A 80 3.39 16.55 -10.01
CA ASP A 80 2.49 15.97 -11.00
C ASP A 80 2.07 14.53 -10.69
N LEU A 81 2.50 13.99 -9.56
CA LEU A 81 2.17 12.61 -9.19
C LEU A 81 0.75 12.45 -8.66
N VAL A 82 0.11 11.38 -9.11
CA VAL A 82 -1.22 10.97 -8.67
C VAL A 82 -1.14 9.53 -8.22
N VAL A 83 -1.91 9.17 -7.21
CA VAL A 83 -2.03 7.77 -6.79
C VAL A 83 -2.90 7.04 -7.82
N ALA A 84 -2.24 6.40 -8.79
CA ALA A 84 -2.94 5.71 -9.86
C ALA A 84 -3.63 4.45 -9.35
N GLU A 85 -2.93 3.69 -8.51
CA GLU A 85 -3.43 2.45 -7.95
C GLU A 85 -2.99 2.32 -6.51
N ALA A 86 -3.88 1.81 -5.67
CA ALA A 86 -3.57 1.40 -4.31
C ALA A 86 -4.39 0.15 -4.05
N TYR A 87 -3.74 -1.00 -4.04
CA TYR A 87 -4.44 -2.26 -3.87
C TYR A 87 -3.83 -3.11 -2.76
N VAL A 88 -4.67 -3.96 -2.21
CA VAL A 88 -4.36 -4.78 -1.04
C VAL A 88 -4.44 -6.24 -1.42
N GLY A 89 -3.42 -6.99 -1.06
CA GLY A 89 -3.40 -8.43 -1.22
C GLY A 89 -3.34 -9.12 0.13
N LYS A 90 -3.89 -10.31 0.20
CA LYS A 90 -3.80 -11.16 1.37
C LYS A 90 -2.39 -11.77 1.43
N ALA A 91 -1.68 -11.57 2.55
CA ALA A 91 -0.34 -12.13 2.72
C ALA A 91 -0.40 -13.52 3.38
N LEU A 92 -0.69 -13.54 4.67
CA LEU A 92 -0.82 -14.79 5.41
C LEU A 92 -1.80 -14.60 6.57
N VAL A 93 -2.27 -15.70 7.11
CA VAL A 93 -3.12 -15.69 8.30
C VAL A 93 -2.46 -16.56 9.36
N MET A 94 -2.13 -15.96 10.49
CA MET A 94 -1.61 -16.70 11.63
C MET A 94 -2.77 -17.19 12.48
N LYS A 95 -2.82 -18.49 12.69
CA LYS A 95 -3.85 -19.10 13.53
C LYS A 95 -3.31 -19.24 14.96
N ARG A 96 -4.11 -18.75 15.91
CA ARG A 96 -3.80 -18.87 17.34
C ARG A 96 -4.99 -19.49 18.06
N PHE A 97 -4.72 -20.19 19.15
CA PHE A 97 -5.76 -20.73 19.99
C PHE A 97 -5.82 -19.94 21.28
N HIS A 98 -7.03 -19.62 21.69
CA HIS A 98 -7.28 -18.95 22.95
C HIS A 98 -8.12 -19.89 23.82
N ALA A 99 -7.61 -20.22 24.99
CA ALA A 99 -8.33 -21.07 25.93
C ALA A 99 -9.57 -20.30 26.44
N ARG A 100 -10.72 -20.96 26.31
CA ARG A 100 -11.99 -20.41 26.82
C ARG A 100 -12.49 -21.29 27.96
N GLY A 101 -13.46 -20.79 28.71
CA GLY A 101 -14.03 -21.53 29.83
C GLY A 101 -14.55 -22.91 29.43
N ARG A 102 -14.61 -23.84 30.39
CA ARG A 102 -15.07 -25.22 30.22
C ARG A 102 -14.20 -26.06 29.30
N GLY A 103 -12.89 -25.81 29.27
CA GLY A 103 -11.94 -26.61 28.51
C GLY A 103 -12.02 -26.44 26.99
N ARG A 104 -12.77 -25.47 26.50
CA ARG A 104 -12.87 -25.20 25.06
C ARG A 104 -11.77 -24.24 24.61
N ALA A 105 -11.21 -24.51 23.43
CA ALA A 105 -10.27 -23.61 22.79
C ALA A 105 -10.98 -22.86 21.64
N GLY A 106 -10.84 -21.54 21.62
CA GLY A 106 -11.34 -20.73 20.52
C GLY A 106 -10.24 -20.40 19.53
N GLY A 107 -10.52 -20.50 18.24
CA GLY A 107 -9.59 -20.11 17.20
C GLY A 107 -9.53 -18.59 17.05
N ILE A 108 -8.33 -18.04 16.96
CA ILE A 108 -8.10 -16.63 16.67
C ILE A 108 -7.31 -16.55 15.37
N LEU A 109 -7.82 -15.79 14.41
CA LEU A 109 -7.14 -15.54 13.15
C LEU A 109 -6.48 -14.17 13.19
N LYS A 110 -5.18 -14.12 12.92
CA LYS A 110 -4.43 -12.87 12.82
C LYS A 110 -4.01 -12.69 11.37
N PRO A 111 -4.77 -11.93 10.58
CA PRO A 111 -4.46 -11.73 9.17
C PRO A 111 -3.35 -10.71 8.97
N PHE A 112 -2.59 -10.92 7.91
CA PHE A 112 -1.58 -9.99 7.42
C PHE A 112 -1.89 -9.64 5.98
N SER A 113 -1.51 -8.44 5.59
CA SER A 113 -1.82 -7.93 4.25
C SER A 113 -0.60 -7.32 3.60
N ASN A 114 -0.59 -7.30 2.28
CA ASN A 114 0.39 -6.56 1.48
C ASN A 114 -0.31 -5.38 0.83
N LEU A 115 0.35 -4.23 0.83
CA LEU A 115 -0.15 -3.02 0.19
C LEU A 115 0.78 -2.65 -0.95
N THR A 116 0.21 -2.43 -2.12
CA THR A 116 0.95 -1.91 -3.28
C THR A 116 0.36 -0.56 -3.67
N ILE A 117 1.22 0.45 -3.77
CA ILE A 117 0.83 1.77 -4.23
C ILE A 117 1.61 2.07 -5.50
N VAL A 118 0.88 2.42 -6.56
CA VAL A 118 1.46 2.87 -7.83
C VAL A 118 1.13 4.35 -7.99
N VAL A 119 2.17 5.15 -8.19
CA VAL A 119 2.03 6.58 -8.49
C VAL A 119 2.37 6.81 -9.95
N ARG A 120 1.68 7.75 -10.57
CA ARG A 120 1.84 8.10 -11.98
C ARG A 120 1.99 9.60 -12.13
N GLU A 121 2.94 10.00 -12.97
CA GLU A 121 3.06 11.39 -13.36
C GLU A 121 2.00 11.70 -14.41
N VAL A 122 1.20 12.73 -14.17
CA VAL A 122 0.14 13.19 -15.07
C VAL A 122 0.50 14.60 -15.52
N GLU A 123 0.38 14.87 -16.81
CA GLU A 123 0.66 16.20 -17.33
C GLU A 123 -0.25 17.25 -16.71
N ALA A 124 0.32 18.41 -16.40
CA ALA A 124 -0.44 19.53 -15.85
C ALA A 124 -1.56 19.94 -16.82
N GLY A 125 -2.77 20.03 -16.30
CA GLY A 125 -3.95 20.39 -17.08
C GLY A 125 -4.64 19.23 -17.79
N ALA A 126 -4.15 18.01 -17.61
CA ALA A 126 -4.79 16.82 -18.17
C ALA A 126 -5.92 16.32 -17.27
#